data_7d803273280457ec0face40f6ab34e16
#
_entry.id   7d803273280457ec0face40f6ab34e16
#
_cell.length_a   1.000
_cell.length_b   1.000
_cell.length_c   1.000
_cell.angle_alpha   90.00
_cell.angle_beta   90.00
_cell.angle_gamma   90.00
#
_symmetry.space_group_name_H-M   'P 1'
#
loop_
_entity.id
_entity.type
_entity.pdbx_description
1 polymer ?
#
loop_
_entity_poly.entity_id
_entity_poly.type
_entity_poly.pdbx_seq_one_letter_code
_entity_poly.pdbx_strand_id
1 'polypeptide(L)'
;DVFGDIFGGGGGRGGRTGPQRGADLRYNLEIDLEDAVHGATIKIRVPTLESCEECHGSGARRGSSPVSCTTCGGAGQIRMQQGFFSVQQTCPNCRGKGKMIKDPCGSCHGRGRIEKQKTLSVKIPPGVDTGDRIRLSGEGEAGPEGGPTGDLYVQVAVRAHQIFERDGKNLYCEVPISFADAALGGELEVPTLEGRVKLRVPPETQTGKMFRLRGKGVKPVRGGTVGDLMCRVVIETPVRNVN
;
A
#
# COMPACT_ATOMS: atom_id res chain seq x y z
N ASP A 1 9.51 -39.42 5.73
CA ASP A 1 8.58 -40.04 4.75
C ASP A 1 8.12 -38.97 3.77
N VAL A 2 8.86 -38.81 2.67
CA VAL A 2 8.72 -37.71 1.68
C VAL A 2 7.80 -38.14 0.49
N PHE A 3 7.18 -39.30 0.54
CA PHE A 3 6.41 -39.85 -0.58
C PHE A 3 4.89 -39.84 -0.40
N GLY A 4 4.36 -39.30 0.71
CA GLY A 4 2.91 -39.28 0.99
C GLY A 4 2.11 -38.17 0.32
N ASP A 5 2.75 -37.06 -0.09
CA ASP A 5 2.04 -35.84 -0.53
C ASP A 5 1.80 -35.72 -2.05
N ILE A 6 2.26 -36.67 -2.85
CA ILE A 6 2.18 -36.53 -4.33
C ILE A 6 0.94 -37.23 -4.92
N PHE A 7 0.30 -38.18 -4.20
CA PHE A 7 -0.81 -38.99 -4.75
C PHE A 7 -2.14 -38.93 -3.98
N GLY A 8 -2.28 -38.09 -2.97
CA GLY A 8 -3.48 -38.00 -2.15
C GLY A 8 -4.19 -36.68 -2.24
N GLY A 9 -4.96 -36.40 -3.28
CA GLY A 9 -5.74 -35.16 -3.32
C GLY A 9 -6.43 -34.83 -4.62
N GLY A 10 -7.00 -35.80 -5.29
CA GLY A 10 -7.97 -35.62 -6.39
C GLY A 10 -9.32 -35.12 -5.88
N GLY A 11 -9.35 -34.03 -5.11
CA GLY A 11 -10.56 -33.27 -4.77
C GLY A 11 -10.89 -32.33 -5.92
N GLY A 12 -11.88 -32.71 -6.77
CA GLY A 12 -12.41 -31.88 -7.83
C GLY A 12 -12.79 -30.51 -7.29
N ARG A 13 -12.03 -29.46 -7.66
CA ARG A 13 -12.48 -28.09 -7.55
C ARG A 13 -13.62 -27.90 -8.53
N GLY A 14 -14.83 -28.30 -8.08
CA GLY A 14 -16.07 -27.88 -8.72
C GLY A 14 -16.00 -26.36 -8.88
N GLY A 15 -16.05 -25.91 -10.13
CA GLY A 15 -16.03 -24.49 -10.45
C GLY A 15 -17.11 -23.79 -9.62
N ARG A 16 -16.71 -22.93 -8.69
CA ARG A 16 -17.63 -22.08 -7.95
C ARG A 16 -18.26 -21.12 -8.96
N THR A 17 -19.45 -21.43 -9.41
CA THR A 17 -20.32 -20.59 -10.26
C THR A 17 -20.96 -19.45 -9.47
N GLY A 18 -20.29 -18.93 -8.47
CA GLY A 18 -20.75 -17.79 -7.67
C GLY A 18 -20.05 -16.49 -8.05
N PRO A 19 -20.60 -15.34 -7.61
CA PRO A 19 -19.99 -14.04 -7.82
C PRO A 19 -18.56 -14.05 -7.26
N GLN A 20 -17.58 -13.75 -8.11
CA GLN A 20 -16.17 -13.73 -7.74
C GLN A 20 -15.85 -12.41 -7.04
N ARG A 21 -14.94 -12.48 -6.05
CA ARG A 21 -14.42 -11.28 -5.40
C ARG A 21 -13.59 -10.46 -6.39
N GLY A 22 -13.70 -9.14 -6.30
CA GLY A 22 -12.88 -8.21 -7.05
C GLY A 22 -11.41 -8.30 -6.68
N ALA A 23 -10.56 -7.78 -7.55
CA ALA A 23 -9.13 -7.76 -7.33
C ALA A 23 -8.75 -6.79 -6.20
N ASP A 24 -7.72 -7.16 -5.44
CA ASP A 24 -7.09 -6.25 -4.50
C ASP A 24 -6.20 -5.26 -5.25
N LEU A 25 -6.22 -4.00 -4.82
CA LEU A 25 -5.41 -2.93 -5.39
C LEU A 25 -4.21 -2.63 -4.49
N ARG A 26 -3.15 -2.12 -5.10
CA ARG A 26 -1.96 -1.61 -4.40
C ARG A 26 -1.72 -0.17 -4.79
N TYR A 27 -1.38 0.65 -3.81
CA TYR A 27 -1.04 2.06 -3.99
C TYR A 27 0.22 2.38 -3.21
N ASN A 28 1.23 2.95 -3.86
CA ASN A 28 2.43 3.44 -3.19
C ASN A 28 2.21 4.89 -2.80
N LEU A 29 2.24 5.17 -1.51
CA LEU A 29 2.06 6.49 -0.94
C LEU A 29 3.39 7.00 -0.39
N GLU A 30 3.90 8.06 -1.01
CA GLU A 30 5.06 8.79 -0.50
C GLU A 30 4.62 9.86 0.49
N ILE A 31 5.26 9.87 1.65
CA ILE A 31 4.99 10.83 2.73
C ILE A 31 6.29 11.46 3.24
N ASP A 32 6.19 12.61 3.87
CA ASP A 32 7.33 13.25 4.52
C ASP A 32 7.60 12.60 5.88
N LEU A 33 8.82 12.79 6.40
CA LEU A 33 9.23 12.19 7.68
C LEU A 33 8.35 12.68 8.84
N GLU A 34 7.96 13.93 8.84
CA GLU A 34 7.08 14.54 9.84
C GLU A 34 5.71 13.86 9.87
N ASP A 35 5.11 13.62 8.70
CA ASP A 35 3.84 12.92 8.55
C ASP A 35 3.95 11.46 9.03
N ALA A 36 5.08 10.82 8.75
CA ALA A 36 5.34 9.46 9.20
C ALA A 36 5.48 9.37 10.73
N VAL A 37 6.08 10.38 11.36
CA VAL A 37 6.31 10.41 12.81
C VAL A 37 5.07 10.83 13.60
N HIS A 38 4.37 11.87 13.15
CA HIS A 38 3.22 12.43 13.87
C HIS A 38 1.89 11.79 13.45
N GLY A 39 1.87 11.12 12.31
CA GLY A 39 0.65 10.65 11.67
C GLY A 39 -0.04 11.77 10.89
N ALA A 40 -0.73 11.39 9.84
CA ALA A 40 -1.42 12.31 8.96
C ALA A 40 -2.69 11.69 8.36
N THR A 41 -3.56 12.51 7.80
CA THR A 41 -4.67 12.05 6.97
C THR A 41 -4.47 12.58 5.56
N ILE A 42 -4.21 11.67 4.63
CA ILE A 42 -3.85 12.01 3.25
C ILE A 42 -4.94 11.56 2.30
N LYS A 43 -5.33 12.44 1.38
CA LYS A 43 -6.27 12.09 0.31
C LYS A 43 -5.51 11.54 -0.89
N ILE A 44 -5.88 10.34 -1.31
CA ILE A 44 -5.33 9.69 -2.49
C ILE A 44 -6.40 9.51 -3.57
N ARG A 45 -5.99 9.47 -4.82
CA ARG A 45 -6.87 9.14 -5.96
C ARG A 45 -6.42 7.81 -6.54
N VAL A 46 -7.34 6.87 -6.60
CA VAL A 46 -7.06 5.52 -7.06
C VAL A 46 -8.00 5.19 -8.22
N PRO A 47 -7.46 4.79 -9.38
CA PRO A 47 -8.27 4.24 -10.44
C PRO A 47 -8.78 2.86 -10.02
N THR A 48 -10.06 2.64 -10.10
CA THR A 48 -10.70 1.39 -9.71
C THR A 48 -11.85 1.03 -10.63
N LEU A 49 -12.24 -0.24 -10.61
CA LEU A 49 -13.46 -0.72 -11.25
C LEU A 49 -14.58 -0.72 -10.21
N GLU A 50 -15.59 0.10 -10.42
CA GLU A 50 -16.81 0.10 -9.62
C GLU A 50 -17.95 -0.65 -10.29
N SER A 51 -18.87 -1.19 -9.51
CA SER A 51 -20.10 -1.78 -10.05
C SER A 51 -20.87 -0.74 -10.85
N CYS A 52 -21.31 -1.12 -12.01
CA CYS A 52 -22.13 -0.24 -12.85
C CYS A 52 -23.44 0.10 -12.15
N GLU A 53 -23.70 1.37 -11.92
CA GLU A 53 -24.91 1.86 -11.23
C GLU A 53 -26.20 1.57 -11.99
N GLU A 54 -26.13 1.48 -13.31
CA GLU A 54 -27.32 1.21 -14.15
C GLU A 54 -27.76 -0.25 -14.08
N CYS A 55 -26.82 -1.20 -14.14
CA CYS A 55 -27.12 -2.64 -14.16
C CYS A 55 -26.78 -3.37 -12.87
N HIS A 56 -26.23 -2.69 -11.86
CA HIS A 56 -25.84 -3.25 -10.56
C HIS A 56 -24.96 -4.49 -10.67
N GLY A 57 -23.99 -4.45 -11.60
CA GLY A 57 -23.04 -5.55 -11.79
C GLY A 57 -23.48 -6.65 -12.76
N SER A 58 -24.75 -6.72 -13.16
CA SER A 58 -25.27 -7.79 -14.03
C SER A 58 -24.74 -7.71 -15.47
N GLY A 59 -24.37 -6.53 -15.94
CA GLY A 59 -23.98 -6.27 -17.32
C GLY A 59 -25.15 -6.23 -18.30
N ALA A 60 -26.36 -6.59 -17.87
CA ALA A 60 -27.54 -6.59 -18.70
C ALA A 60 -28.27 -5.25 -18.64
N ARG A 61 -28.95 -4.87 -19.70
CA ARG A 61 -29.81 -3.69 -19.76
C ARG A 61 -30.92 -3.79 -18.71
N ARG A 62 -31.37 -2.65 -18.18
CA ARG A 62 -32.52 -2.59 -17.26
C ARG A 62 -33.72 -3.30 -17.87
N GLY A 63 -34.34 -4.22 -17.09
CA GLY A 63 -35.45 -5.05 -17.54
C GLY A 63 -35.03 -6.33 -18.27
N SER A 64 -33.75 -6.52 -18.53
CA SER A 64 -33.17 -7.75 -19.06
C SER A 64 -32.29 -8.44 -17.99
N SER A 65 -32.12 -9.73 -18.09
CA SER A 65 -31.24 -10.51 -17.19
C SER A 65 -30.33 -11.43 -17.98
N PRO A 66 -29.14 -11.76 -17.45
CA PRO A 66 -28.28 -12.77 -18.04
C PRO A 66 -29.03 -14.10 -18.13
N VAL A 67 -28.95 -14.77 -19.28
CA VAL A 67 -29.56 -16.07 -19.52
C VAL A 67 -28.52 -17.18 -19.50
N SER A 68 -28.88 -18.39 -19.08
CA SER A 68 -27.94 -19.53 -19.14
C SER A 68 -27.49 -19.80 -20.55
N CYS A 69 -26.21 -20.08 -20.74
CA CYS A 69 -25.66 -20.43 -22.04
C CYS A 69 -26.24 -21.78 -22.51
N THR A 70 -26.90 -21.75 -23.64
CA THR A 70 -27.55 -22.96 -24.23
C THR A 70 -26.55 -24.04 -24.65
N THR A 71 -25.33 -23.65 -25.03
CA THR A 71 -24.28 -24.57 -25.48
C THR A 71 -23.71 -25.42 -24.35
N CYS A 72 -23.55 -24.88 -23.15
CA CYS A 72 -23.00 -25.61 -22.00
C CYS A 72 -24.02 -25.81 -20.87
N GLY A 73 -25.27 -25.41 -21.06
CA GLY A 73 -26.30 -25.52 -20.02
C GLY A 73 -26.02 -24.74 -18.73
N GLY A 74 -25.18 -23.72 -18.80
CA GLY A 74 -24.74 -22.92 -17.63
C GLY A 74 -23.43 -23.41 -17.00
N ALA A 75 -22.86 -24.55 -17.45
CA ALA A 75 -21.65 -25.13 -16.84
C ALA A 75 -20.35 -24.33 -17.17
N GLY A 76 -20.35 -23.45 -18.16
CA GLY A 76 -19.16 -22.73 -18.60
C GLY A 76 -18.14 -23.58 -19.35
N GLN A 77 -18.29 -24.91 -19.32
CA GLN A 77 -17.39 -25.88 -19.96
C GLN A 77 -18.19 -26.90 -20.75
N ILE A 78 -17.60 -27.41 -21.80
CA ILE A 78 -18.15 -28.51 -22.60
C ILE A 78 -17.20 -29.70 -22.51
N ARG A 79 -17.78 -30.92 -22.47
CA ARG A 79 -17.01 -32.14 -22.54
C ARG A 79 -16.99 -32.62 -23.99
N MET A 80 -15.82 -32.78 -24.52
CA MET A 80 -15.61 -33.41 -25.82
C MET A 80 -15.00 -34.77 -25.63
N GLN A 81 -15.64 -35.78 -26.20
CA GLN A 81 -15.15 -37.15 -26.20
C GLN A 81 -14.30 -37.36 -27.44
N GLN A 82 -13.00 -37.60 -27.28
CA GLN A 82 -12.11 -38.01 -28.34
C GLN A 82 -11.65 -39.46 -28.06
N GLY A 83 -12.29 -40.42 -28.69
CA GLY A 83 -12.03 -41.84 -28.44
C GLY A 83 -12.33 -42.23 -26.99
N PHE A 84 -11.33 -42.78 -26.29
CA PHE A 84 -11.45 -43.20 -24.89
C PHE A 84 -11.19 -42.07 -23.87
N PHE A 85 -10.83 -40.89 -24.32
CA PHE A 85 -10.51 -39.74 -23.45
C PHE A 85 -11.62 -38.69 -23.48
N SER A 86 -12.01 -38.22 -22.29
CA SER A 86 -12.94 -37.09 -22.13
C SER A 86 -12.13 -35.84 -21.77
N VAL A 87 -12.13 -34.88 -22.68
CA VAL A 87 -11.44 -33.59 -22.48
C VAL A 87 -12.47 -32.53 -22.12
N GLN A 88 -12.24 -31.81 -21.02
CA GLN A 88 -13.04 -30.62 -20.67
C GLN A 88 -12.43 -29.38 -21.35
N GLN A 89 -13.25 -28.67 -22.11
CA GLN A 89 -12.86 -27.45 -22.79
C GLN A 89 -13.75 -26.29 -22.34
N THR A 90 -13.19 -25.09 -22.22
CA THR A 90 -13.97 -23.88 -21.96
C THR A 90 -14.99 -23.68 -23.08
N CYS A 91 -16.25 -23.44 -22.71
CA CYS A 91 -17.32 -23.22 -23.67
C CYS A 91 -16.99 -22.02 -24.59
N PRO A 92 -16.90 -22.22 -25.92
CA PRO A 92 -16.50 -21.14 -26.84
C PRO A 92 -17.55 -20.02 -26.89
N ASN A 93 -18.80 -20.32 -26.60
CA ASN A 93 -19.92 -19.39 -26.73
C ASN A 93 -19.99 -18.41 -25.54
N CYS A 94 -19.90 -18.89 -24.30
CA CYS A 94 -19.92 -18.05 -23.09
C CYS A 94 -18.52 -17.76 -22.52
N ARG A 95 -17.47 -18.32 -23.12
CA ARG A 95 -16.07 -18.16 -22.69
C ARG A 95 -15.85 -18.45 -21.19
N GLY A 96 -16.49 -19.52 -20.70
CA GLY A 96 -16.37 -19.94 -19.29
C GLY A 96 -17.38 -19.31 -18.34
N LYS A 97 -18.14 -18.30 -18.73
CA LYS A 97 -19.06 -17.58 -17.85
C LYS A 97 -20.35 -18.38 -17.51
N GLY A 98 -20.71 -19.35 -18.30
CA GLY A 98 -21.95 -20.12 -18.14
C GLY A 98 -23.23 -19.34 -18.49
N LYS A 99 -23.13 -18.01 -18.59
CA LYS A 99 -24.24 -17.08 -18.88
C LYS A 99 -23.94 -16.25 -20.11
N MET A 100 -24.97 -15.76 -20.75
CA MET A 100 -24.93 -14.87 -21.92
C MET A 100 -25.83 -13.66 -21.67
N ILE A 101 -25.35 -12.51 -22.09
CA ILE A 101 -26.10 -11.24 -22.02
C ILE A 101 -26.59 -10.96 -23.44
N LYS A 102 -27.91 -11.06 -23.65
CA LYS A 102 -28.53 -10.75 -24.95
C LYS A 102 -28.57 -9.26 -25.21
N ASP A 103 -28.99 -8.49 -24.18
CA ASP A 103 -29.10 -7.02 -24.25
C ASP A 103 -28.08 -6.41 -23.28
N PRO A 104 -26.91 -5.98 -23.76
CA PRO A 104 -25.88 -5.40 -22.89
C PRO A 104 -26.31 -4.03 -22.37
N CYS A 105 -25.94 -3.74 -21.13
CA CYS A 105 -26.10 -2.42 -20.51
C CYS A 105 -25.32 -1.37 -21.31
N GLY A 106 -25.96 -0.24 -21.62
CA GLY A 106 -25.37 0.85 -22.39
C GLY A 106 -24.16 1.49 -21.72
N SER A 107 -24.17 1.63 -20.40
CA SER A 107 -23.11 2.30 -19.64
C SER A 107 -21.85 1.45 -19.47
N CYS A 108 -21.97 0.15 -19.28
CA CYS A 108 -20.81 -0.74 -19.05
C CYS A 108 -20.53 -1.70 -20.22
N HIS A 109 -21.32 -1.65 -21.28
CA HIS A 109 -21.18 -2.51 -22.46
C HIS A 109 -21.10 -4.01 -22.14
N GLY A 110 -21.91 -4.46 -21.19
CA GLY A 110 -21.97 -5.85 -20.78
C GLY A 110 -20.90 -6.28 -19.74
N ARG A 111 -20.02 -5.37 -19.33
CA ARG A 111 -18.97 -5.70 -18.36
C ARG A 111 -19.46 -5.76 -16.91
N GLY A 112 -20.58 -5.09 -16.59
CA GLY A 112 -21.12 -4.96 -15.23
C GLY A 112 -20.32 -4.00 -14.34
N ARG A 113 -19.16 -3.50 -14.79
CA ARG A 113 -18.25 -2.62 -14.06
C ARG A 113 -17.80 -1.47 -14.95
N ILE A 114 -17.50 -0.33 -14.33
CA ILE A 114 -17.02 0.88 -14.97
C ILE A 114 -15.75 1.38 -14.30
N GLU A 115 -14.84 1.94 -15.06
CA GLU A 115 -13.64 2.60 -14.52
C GLU A 115 -14.02 3.94 -13.90
N LYS A 116 -13.63 4.15 -12.66
CA LYS A 116 -13.79 5.43 -11.96
C LYS A 116 -12.51 5.79 -11.19
N GLN A 117 -12.29 7.08 -11.03
CA GLN A 117 -11.29 7.62 -10.11
C GLN A 117 -11.94 7.85 -8.75
N LYS A 118 -11.54 7.07 -7.75
CA LYS A 118 -12.05 7.19 -6.39
C LYS A 118 -11.09 8.00 -5.53
N THR A 119 -11.60 8.99 -4.81
CA THR A 119 -10.83 9.75 -3.83
C THR A 119 -11.06 9.16 -2.45
N LEU A 120 -10.00 8.70 -1.80
CA LEU A 120 -10.03 8.06 -0.48
C LEU A 120 -9.19 8.85 0.51
N SER A 121 -9.66 8.94 1.75
CA SER A 121 -8.89 9.47 2.87
C SER A 121 -8.18 8.34 3.59
N VAL A 122 -6.86 8.35 3.58
CA VAL A 122 -6.01 7.36 4.26
C VAL A 122 -5.49 7.97 5.55
N LYS A 123 -5.82 7.34 6.67
CA LYS A 123 -5.28 7.71 7.97
C LYS A 123 -3.97 6.98 8.20
N ILE A 124 -2.88 7.73 8.23
CA ILE A 124 -1.53 7.25 8.53
C ILE A 124 -1.34 7.28 10.05
N PRO A 125 -1.13 6.16 10.72
CA PRO A 125 -0.84 6.16 12.14
C PRO A 125 0.55 6.73 12.42
N PRO A 126 0.78 7.37 13.58
CA PRO A 126 2.10 7.87 13.95
C PRO A 126 3.11 6.75 14.10
N GLY A 127 4.34 6.99 13.66
CA GLY A 127 5.45 6.06 13.79
C GLY A 127 5.62 5.05 12.65
N VAL A 128 4.83 5.15 11.58
CA VAL A 128 4.98 4.29 10.38
C VAL A 128 6.36 4.44 9.76
N ASP A 129 6.80 3.40 9.06
CA ASP A 129 8.06 3.40 8.33
C ASP A 129 7.88 2.96 6.89
N THR A 130 8.92 3.13 6.10
CA THR A 130 8.95 2.64 4.72
C THR A 130 8.72 1.13 4.69
N GLY A 131 7.78 0.70 3.85
CA GLY A 131 7.37 -0.71 3.73
C GLY A 131 6.16 -1.09 4.56
N ASP A 132 5.72 -0.25 5.52
CA ASP A 132 4.47 -0.48 6.23
C ASP A 132 3.27 -0.42 5.28
N ARG A 133 2.26 -1.25 5.57
CA ARG A 133 1.07 -1.38 4.73
C ARG A 133 -0.19 -1.08 5.52
N ILE A 134 -1.05 -0.25 4.94
CA ILE A 134 -2.35 0.10 5.47
C ILE A 134 -3.41 -0.54 4.57
N ARG A 135 -4.27 -1.36 5.15
CA ARG A 135 -5.37 -2.00 4.43
C ARG A 135 -6.64 -1.18 4.57
N LEU A 136 -7.24 -0.84 3.45
CA LEU A 136 -8.57 -0.27 3.36
C LEU A 136 -9.51 -1.34 2.81
N SER A 137 -10.33 -1.90 3.70
CA SER A 137 -11.24 -3.00 3.35
C SER A 137 -12.35 -2.54 2.41
N GLY A 138 -12.58 -3.29 1.34
CA GLY A 138 -13.62 -3.01 0.38
C GLY A 138 -13.32 -1.85 -0.59
N GLU A 139 -12.09 -1.34 -0.59
CA GLU A 139 -11.66 -0.23 -1.46
C GLU A 139 -10.85 -0.69 -2.69
N GLY A 140 -10.88 -1.99 -2.97
CA GLY A 140 -10.33 -2.59 -4.20
C GLY A 140 -11.30 -2.50 -5.38
N GLU A 141 -11.13 -3.34 -6.37
CA GLU A 141 -12.04 -3.44 -7.50
C GLU A 141 -13.35 -4.12 -7.13
N ALA A 142 -14.45 -3.70 -7.74
CA ALA A 142 -15.71 -4.42 -7.65
C ALA A 142 -15.59 -5.82 -8.25
N GLY A 143 -16.20 -6.79 -7.60
CA GLY A 143 -16.27 -8.16 -8.12
C GLY A 143 -17.08 -8.24 -9.40
N PRO A 144 -16.71 -9.13 -10.34
CA PRO A 144 -17.53 -9.40 -11.51
C PRO A 144 -18.90 -9.97 -11.10
N GLU A 145 -19.90 -9.68 -11.92
CA GLU A 145 -21.29 -10.17 -11.73
C GLU A 145 -21.90 -9.79 -10.37
N GLY A 146 -21.58 -8.61 -9.83
CA GLY A 146 -22.04 -8.16 -8.52
C GLY A 146 -21.36 -8.85 -7.33
N GLY A 147 -20.21 -9.45 -7.54
CA GLY A 147 -19.40 -10.03 -6.48
C GLY A 147 -18.87 -9.00 -5.48
N PRO A 148 -18.40 -9.43 -4.31
CA PRO A 148 -17.85 -8.55 -3.30
C PRO A 148 -16.60 -7.82 -3.81
N THR A 149 -16.36 -6.62 -3.32
CA THR A 149 -15.16 -5.84 -3.66
C THR A 149 -13.89 -6.44 -3.06
N GLY A 150 -12.76 -6.17 -3.70
CA GLY A 150 -11.43 -6.40 -3.14
C GLY A 150 -11.06 -5.36 -2.08
N ASP A 151 -9.82 -5.38 -1.64
CA ASP A 151 -9.26 -4.42 -0.70
C ASP A 151 -8.19 -3.57 -1.38
N LEU A 152 -7.92 -2.39 -0.80
CA LEU A 152 -6.80 -1.55 -1.21
C LEU A 152 -5.70 -1.64 -0.16
N TYR A 153 -4.49 -1.96 -0.59
CA TYR A 153 -3.27 -1.95 0.22
C TYR A 153 -2.44 -0.73 -0.13
N VAL A 154 -2.36 0.20 0.81
CA VAL A 154 -1.51 1.39 0.70
C VAL A 154 -0.17 1.06 1.32
N GLN A 155 0.89 1.03 0.51
CA GLN A 155 2.26 0.85 0.96
C GLN A 155 2.91 2.20 1.16
N VAL A 156 3.42 2.44 2.37
CA VAL A 156 4.06 3.69 2.74
C VAL A 156 5.52 3.69 2.29
N ALA A 157 5.96 4.80 1.72
CA ALA A 157 7.35 5.12 1.44
C ALA A 157 7.66 6.50 2.04
N VAL A 158 8.57 6.55 3.00
CA VAL A 158 8.99 7.81 3.63
C VAL A 158 10.09 8.43 2.78
N ARG A 159 9.91 9.69 2.38
CA ARG A 159 10.92 10.43 1.62
C ARG A 159 12.17 10.69 2.46
N ALA A 160 13.31 10.74 1.80
CA ALA A 160 14.54 11.19 2.43
C ALA A 160 14.38 12.62 2.94
N HIS A 161 14.70 12.84 4.22
CA HIS A 161 14.63 14.17 4.83
C HIS A 161 15.97 14.90 4.67
N GLN A 162 15.94 16.23 4.54
CA GLN A 162 17.15 17.02 4.30
C GLN A 162 18.15 17.02 5.45
N ILE A 163 17.67 16.88 6.69
CA ILE A 163 18.47 16.99 7.91
C ILE A 163 18.57 15.65 8.64
N PHE A 164 17.47 14.88 8.65
CA PHE A 164 17.39 13.68 9.48
C PHE A 164 17.45 12.41 8.65
N GLU A 165 18.23 11.46 9.12
CA GLU A 165 18.23 10.08 8.67
C GLU A 165 17.58 9.22 9.74
N ARG A 166 16.62 8.37 9.34
CA ARG A 166 15.91 7.50 10.26
C ARG A 166 16.48 6.10 10.22
N ASP A 167 16.78 5.54 11.40
CA ASP A 167 17.10 4.14 11.58
C ASP A 167 16.20 3.55 12.70
N GLY A 168 15.17 2.83 12.28
CA GLY A 168 14.15 2.29 13.16
C GLY A 168 13.44 3.38 13.97
N LYS A 169 13.66 3.41 15.29
CA LYS A 169 13.10 4.45 16.18
C LYS A 169 14.02 5.65 16.39
N ASN A 170 15.29 5.58 16.01
CA ASN A 170 16.24 6.65 16.20
C ASN A 170 16.34 7.54 14.97
N LEU A 171 16.64 8.80 15.21
CA LEU A 171 16.95 9.78 14.19
C LEU A 171 18.42 10.17 14.31
N TYR A 172 19.04 10.45 13.18
CA TYR A 172 20.43 10.90 13.09
C TYR A 172 20.46 12.21 12.35
N CYS A 173 21.32 13.14 12.80
CA CYS A 173 21.61 14.38 12.09
C CYS A 173 23.06 14.78 12.27
N GLU A 174 23.58 15.55 11.32
CA GLU A 174 24.87 16.21 11.46
C GLU A 174 24.64 17.65 11.91
N VAL A 175 25.46 18.09 12.87
CA VAL A 175 25.39 19.43 13.45
C VAL A 175 26.73 20.13 13.25
N PRO A 176 26.80 21.15 12.38
CA PRO A 176 28.02 21.92 12.21
C PRO A 176 28.27 22.78 13.44
N ILE A 177 29.49 22.82 13.94
CA ILE A 177 29.91 23.69 15.04
C ILE A 177 31.16 24.45 14.66
N SER A 178 31.33 25.63 15.24
CA SER A 178 32.54 26.40 15.05
C SER A 178 33.73 25.79 15.80
N PHE A 179 34.93 26.02 15.30
CA PHE A 179 36.16 25.60 15.99
C PHE A 179 36.23 26.17 17.41
N ALA A 180 35.77 27.41 17.62
CA ALA A 180 35.76 28.06 18.95
C ALA A 180 34.82 27.31 19.92
N ASP A 181 33.62 26.97 19.49
CA ASP A 181 32.65 26.21 20.31
C ASP A 181 33.14 24.78 20.61
N ALA A 182 33.84 24.17 19.66
CA ALA A 182 34.45 22.88 19.87
C ALA A 182 35.60 22.92 20.91
N ALA A 183 36.42 23.95 20.89
CA ALA A 183 37.56 24.09 21.77
C ALA A 183 37.16 24.54 23.20
N LEU A 184 36.30 25.53 23.30
CA LEU A 184 35.94 26.19 24.56
C LEU A 184 34.70 25.62 25.21
N GLY A 185 33.91 24.85 24.43
CA GLY A 185 32.56 24.45 24.81
C GLY A 185 31.55 25.57 24.59
N GLY A 186 30.29 25.19 24.55
CA GLY A 186 29.20 26.14 24.32
C GLY A 186 27.83 25.49 24.34
N GLU A 187 26.81 26.28 23.99
CA GLU A 187 25.45 25.79 23.76
C GLU A 187 25.09 25.97 22.30
N LEU A 188 24.57 24.90 21.71
CA LEU A 188 24.09 24.92 20.33
C LEU A 188 22.58 24.71 20.30
N GLU A 189 21.91 25.31 19.33
CA GLU A 189 20.54 24.96 18.99
C GLU A 189 20.53 23.89 17.92
N VAL A 190 20.03 22.71 18.29
CA VAL A 190 19.91 21.56 17.40
C VAL A 190 18.48 21.44 16.91
N PRO A 191 18.22 21.29 15.60
CA PRO A 191 16.90 21.05 15.08
C PRO A 191 16.38 19.68 15.54
N THR A 192 15.09 19.61 15.81
CA THR A 192 14.36 18.37 16.05
C THR A 192 13.06 18.42 15.25
N LEU A 193 12.34 17.32 15.13
CA LEU A 193 11.03 17.30 14.47
C LEU A 193 9.96 18.14 15.19
N GLU A 194 10.19 18.48 16.47
CA GLU A 194 9.28 19.29 17.30
C GLU A 194 9.77 20.74 17.49
N GLY A 195 10.80 21.15 16.79
CA GLY A 195 11.42 22.48 16.92
C GLY A 195 12.91 22.39 17.27
N ARG A 196 13.44 23.34 18.06
CA ARG A 196 14.86 23.38 18.40
C ARG A 196 15.09 23.08 19.88
N VAL A 197 16.18 22.39 20.17
CA VAL A 197 16.60 22.02 21.51
C VAL A 197 18.04 22.49 21.74
N LYS A 198 18.34 23.04 22.92
CA LYS A 198 19.69 23.40 23.30
C LYS A 198 20.50 22.16 23.65
N LEU A 199 21.64 22.00 22.99
CA LEU A 199 22.65 21.00 23.25
C LEU A 199 23.88 21.65 23.86
N ARG A 200 24.28 21.19 25.04
CA ARG A 200 25.53 21.63 25.66
C ARG A 200 26.70 20.83 25.12
N VAL A 201 27.64 21.52 24.50
CA VAL A 201 28.88 20.96 23.98
C VAL A 201 30.00 21.17 25.01
N PRO A 202 30.64 20.11 25.52
CA PRO A 202 31.80 20.24 26.40
C PRO A 202 33.00 20.81 25.63
N PRO A 203 33.91 21.49 26.34
CA PRO A 203 35.20 21.90 25.72
C PRO A 203 35.97 20.67 25.21
N GLU A 204 36.89 20.90 24.29
CA GLU A 204 37.71 19.86 23.64
C GLU A 204 36.92 18.80 22.85
N THR A 205 35.72 19.19 22.38
CA THR A 205 34.88 18.31 21.56
C THR A 205 35.52 18.09 20.19
N GLN A 206 35.68 16.82 19.80
CA GLN A 206 36.25 16.45 18.52
C GLN A 206 35.16 16.23 17.46
N THR A 207 35.52 16.44 16.19
CA THR A 207 34.62 16.13 15.07
C THR A 207 34.23 14.64 15.08
N GLY A 208 32.98 14.33 14.72
CA GLY A 208 32.45 12.97 14.75
C GLY A 208 31.92 12.51 16.11
N LYS A 209 32.06 13.32 17.17
CA LYS A 209 31.47 13.02 18.48
C LYS A 209 29.95 12.99 18.38
N MET A 210 29.36 11.93 18.95
CA MET A 210 27.90 11.74 18.98
C MET A 210 27.32 12.23 20.28
N PHE A 211 26.28 13.06 20.18
CA PHE A 211 25.44 13.47 21.30
C PHE A 211 24.06 12.86 21.17
N ARG A 212 23.52 12.41 22.27
CA ARG A 212 22.23 11.75 22.34
C ARG A 212 21.19 12.63 22.99
N LEU A 213 20.16 13.02 22.25
CA LEU A 213 18.99 13.72 22.77
C LEU A 213 17.89 12.68 23.02
N ARG A 214 17.68 12.34 24.29
CA ARG A 214 16.73 11.30 24.71
C ARG A 214 15.30 11.67 24.37
N GLY A 215 14.54 10.70 23.82
CA GLY A 215 13.12 10.86 23.52
C GLY A 215 12.81 11.82 22.36
N LYS A 216 13.81 12.21 21.55
CA LYS A 216 13.65 13.05 20.37
C LYS A 216 13.72 12.28 19.05
N GLY A 217 13.57 10.97 19.12
CA GLY A 217 13.40 10.08 17.97
C GLY A 217 11.93 9.82 17.66
N VAL A 218 11.64 8.64 17.13
CA VAL A 218 10.32 8.22 16.66
C VAL A 218 9.69 7.22 17.65
N LYS A 219 8.39 7.35 17.89
CA LYS A 219 7.62 6.32 18.58
C LYS A 219 7.15 5.29 17.56
N PRO A 220 7.60 4.02 17.64
CA PRO A 220 7.22 3.00 16.66
C PRO A 220 5.70 2.73 16.64
N VAL A 221 5.12 2.49 15.46
CA VAL A 221 3.68 2.22 15.28
C VAL A 221 3.21 0.98 16.04
N ARG A 222 4.09 -0.02 16.18
CA ARG A 222 3.80 -1.28 16.91
C ARG A 222 3.95 -1.18 18.43
N GLY A 223 4.14 0.04 18.95
CA GLY A 223 4.37 0.29 20.36
C GLY A 223 5.85 0.21 20.74
N GLY A 224 6.15 0.61 21.97
CA GLY A 224 7.50 0.69 22.50
C GLY A 224 7.87 2.09 22.98
N THR A 225 9.11 2.24 23.46
CA THR A 225 9.65 3.54 23.89
C THR A 225 10.01 4.41 22.69
N VAL A 226 9.78 5.71 22.84
CA VAL A 226 10.27 6.70 21.89
C VAL A 226 11.79 6.55 21.75
N GLY A 227 12.28 6.61 20.52
CA GLY A 227 13.71 6.60 20.24
C GLY A 227 14.39 7.93 20.57
N ASP A 228 15.64 8.03 20.20
CA ASP A 228 16.48 9.18 20.49
C ASP A 228 16.93 9.86 19.19
N LEU A 229 17.31 11.13 19.29
CA LEU A 229 18.00 11.84 18.22
C LEU A 229 19.52 11.79 18.51
N MET A 230 20.27 11.27 17.57
CA MET A 230 21.72 11.15 17.59
C MET A 230 22.34 12.25 16.74
N CYS A 231 22.98 13.21 17.39
CA CYS A 231 23.58 14.36 16.74
C CYS A 231 25.09 14.11 16.59
N ARG A 232 25.55 14.01 15.36
CA ARG A 232 26.96 13.92 15.02
C ARG A 232 27.50 15.31 14.80
N VAL A 233 28.47 15.71 15.61
CA VAL A 233 29.10 17.02 15.49
C VAL A 233 30.17 17.02 14.39
N VAL A 234 30.13 18.02 13.54
CA VAL A 234 31.13 18.28 12.50
C VAL A 234 31.72 19.68 12.73
N ILE A 235 33.03 19.73 12.92
CA ILE A 235 33.72 21.02 13.10
C ILE A 235 33.94 21.67 11.75
N GLU A 236 33.42 22.89 11.57
CA GLU A 236 33.59 23.66 10.35
C GLU A 236 34.38 24.92 10.62
N THR A 237 35.28 25.23 9.69
CA THR A 237 35.93 26.55 9.66
C THR A 237 35.04 27.54 8.92
N PRO A 238 34.86 28.79 9.46
CA PRO A 238 34.06 29.79 8.77
C PRO A 238 34.60 30.08 7.38
N VAL A 239 33.82 29.86 6.35
CA VAL A 239 34.12 30.30 4.98
C VAL A 239 33.58 31.70 4.78
N ARG A 240 34.42 32.58 4.22
CA ARG A 240 34.00 33.94 3.83
C ARG A 240 32.94 33.78 2.71
N ASN A 241 31.73 34.19 2.98
CA ASN A 241 30.77 34.40 1.90
C ASN A 241 31.30 35.59 1.07
N VAL A 242 31.89 35.30 -0.08
CA VAL A 242 32.19 36.30 -1.10
C VAL A 242 30.85 36.53 -1.83
N ASN A 243 30.17 37.62 -1.44
CA ASN A 243 29.07 38.18 -2.23
C ASN A 243 29.61 38.77 -3.53
#